data_a617c6358ae16f93e604c64cb55c3b71
#
_entry.id   a617c6358ae16f93e604c64cb55c3b71
#
_cell.length_a   1.000
_cell.length_b   1.000
_cell.length_c   1.000
_cell.angle_alpha   90.00
_cell.angle_beta   90.00
_cell.angle_gamma   90.00
#
_symmetry.space_group_name_H-M   'P 1'
#
loop_
_entity.id
_entity.type
_entity.pdbx_description
1 polymer ?
#
loop_
_entity_poly.entity_id
_entity_poly.type
_entity_poly.pdbx_seq_one_letter_code
_entity_poly.pdbx_strand_id
1 'polypeptide(L)'
;MICIGVKMNRHGLTRTEIAVLAFCILVLVSLFLPLIHHPHPPGRRVHCLNNLRSIGQASINYAVQKGHFPGYTMDFGTFDANDWSNVGDMLPSEATMVSHRKIGTWIVAILPYVDEQPTYELWTDDRFPIVFSSADSEKSKTQFAVDQYSQFAAASIDTFRCPSDTRDISWGANSYACNAGMYHASPVGGVSFAKSMSTANGVFNNKFAGLDQNGKAVATGPNVGIDDITDGLSQTLLFAENMNARPWHRVGFANPKDLLVPADNSEIRYPTGARYAQGLVWHYEHDGGAGGAPKVADVHRVNGVPVGEQMDDLPMTPANAADLARPSSFHANGVNAVFADGSTRLITSTVDYRVYQAILTPNGEQSDCPDPNYVFSEDFE
;
A
#
# COMPACT_ATOMS: atom_id res chain seq x y z
N MET A 1 -53.83 -33.52 52.39
CA MET A 1 -53.43 -32.53 51.40
C MET A 1 -53.06 -31.25 52.16
N ILE A 2 -51.79 -31.09 52.53
CA ILE A 2 -51.31 -29.99 53.38
C ILE A 2 -50.72 -28.93 52.46
N CYS A 3 -51.39 -27.79 52.33
CA CYS A 3 -50.84 -26.60 51.63
C CYS A 3 -49.89 -25.87 52.56
N ILE A 4 -48.61 -25.96 52.29
CA ILE A 4 -47.60 -25.12 52.92
C ILE A 4 -47.58 -23.78 52.20
N GLY A 5 -48.24 -22.78 52.77
CA GLY A 5 -48.16 -21.41 52.27
C GLY A 5 -46.82 -20.76 52.64
N VAL A 6 -45.91 -20.60 51.67
CA VAL A 6 -44.69 -19.84 51.86
C VAL A 6 -45.03 -18.32 51.84
N LYS A 7 -44.96 -17.69 53.00
CA LYS A 7 -45.20 -16.29 53.22
C LYS A 7 -43.90 -15.55 52.77
N MET A 8 -43.86 -15.03 51.53
CA MET A 8 -42.78 -14.14 51.07
C MET A 8 -42.85 -12.82 51.80
N ASN A 9 -41.93 -12.61 52.75
CA ASN A 9 -41.72 -11.32 53.39
C ASN A 9 -41.11 -10.33 52.35
N ARG A 10 -41.91 -9.40 51.89
CA ARG A 10 -41.41 -8.26 51.06
C ARG A 10 -40.76 -7.22 51.99
N HIS A 11 -39.50 -7.37 52.26
CA HIS A 11 -38.74 -6.29 52.89
C HIS A 11 -38.46 -5.21 51.85
N GLY A 12 -38.99 -4.01 52.03
CA GLY A 12 -38.63 -2.84 51.24
C GLY A 12 -37.17 -2.48 51.51
N LEU A 13 -36.42 -2.07 50.44
CA LEU A 13 -35.05 -1.65 50.55
C LEU A 13 -34.92 -0.46 51.53
N THR A 14 -34.00 -0.57 52.44
CA THR A 14 -33.67 0.52 53.37
C THR A 14 -32.94 1.68 52.63
N ARG A 15 -33.02 2.90 53.17
CA ARG A 15 -32.33 4.06 52.57
C ARG A 15 -30.85 3.84 52.42
N THR A 16 -30.20 3.08 53.29
CA THR A 16 -28.80 2.70 53.24
C THR A 16 -28.49 1.73 52.10
N GLU A 17 -29.35 0.71 51.89
CA GLU A 17 -29.20 -0.22 50.78
C GLU A 17 -29.35 0.48 49.42
N ILE A 18 -30.31 1.41 49.29
CA ILE A 18 -30.47 2.23 48.07
C ILE A 18 -29.25 3.09 47.84
N ALA A 19 -28.68 3.71 48.88
CA ALA A 19 -27.46 4.54 48.74
C ALA A 19 -26.24 3.71 48.31
N VAL A 20 -26.06 2.51 48.85
CA VAL A 20 -24.98 1.58 48.45
C VAL A 20 -25.17 1.12 47.01
N LEU A 21 -26.39 0.76 46.64
CA LEU A 21 -26.69 0.32 45.26
C LEU A 21 -26.43 1.45 44.24
N ALA A 22 -26.86 2.66 44.56
CA ALA A 22 -26.62 3.82 43.73
C ALA A 22 -25.10 4.14 43.59
N PHE A 23 -24.36 4.01 44.67
CA PHE A 23 -22.91 4.17 44.65
C PHE A 23 -22.21 3.09 43.78
N CYS A 24 -22.61 1.82 43.90
CA CYS A 24 -22.07 0.75 43.07
C CYS A 24 -22.39 0.95 41.59
N ILE A 25 -23.62 1.39 41.24
CA ILE A 25 -23.97 1.72 39.86
C ILE A 25 -23.12 2.89 39.34
N LEU A 26 -22.88 3.92 40.14
CA LEU A 26 -22.11 5.08 39.78
C LEU A 26 -20.63 4.71 39.53
N VAL A 27 -20.07 3.83 40.35
CA VAL A 27 -18.72 3.27 40.15
C VAL A 27 -18.67 2.43 38.86
N LEU A 28 -19.64 1.56 38.61
CA LEU A 28 -19.72 0.76 37.41
C LEU A 28 -19.82 1.65 36.17
N VAL A 29 -20.71 2.65 36.18
CA VAL A 29 -20.85 3.60 35.06
C VAL A 29 -19.55 4.36 34.82
N SER A 30 -18.85 4.79 35.86
CA SER A 30 -17.56 5.48 35.73
C SER A 30 -16.45 4.61 35.13
N LEU A 31 -16.47 3.30 35.38
CA LEU A 31 -15.55 2.34 34.77
C LEU A 31 -15.85 2.05 33.30
N PHE A 32 -17.13 2.14 32.89
CA PHE A 32 -17.53 1.92 31.49
C PHE A 32 -17.46 3.18 30.62
N LEU A 33 -17.49 4.39 31.20
CA LEU A 33 -17.39 5.67 30.47
C LEU A 33 -16.14 5.75 29.53
N PRO A 34 -14.94 5.36 29.95
CA PRO A 34 -13.78 5.38 29.06
C PRO A 34 -13.84 4.37 27.91
N LEU A 35 -14.65 3.30 28.00
CA LEU A 35 -14.84 2.30 26.93
C LEU A 35 -15.71 2.79 25.77
N ILE A 36 -16.47 3.91 25.95
CA ILE A 36 -17.37 4.46 24.93
C ILE A 36 -16.66 5.54 24.07
N HIS A 37 -15.41 5.85 24.35
CA HIS A 37 -14.67 6.81 23.57
C HIS A 37 -14.35 6.23 22.20
N HIS A 38 -15.07 6.69 21.18
CA HIS A 38 -14.66 6.53 19.80
C HIS A 38 -13.24 7.10 19.66
N PRO A 39 -12.34 6.42 18.95
CA PRO A 39 -10.99 6.94 18.78
C PRO A 39 -11.07 8.34 18.17
N HIS A 40 -10.65 9.34 18.94
CA HIS A 40 -10.56 10.73 18.47
C HIS A 40 -9.65 10.80 17.24
N PRO A 41 -9.82 11.77 16.33
CA PRO A 41 -8.96 11.97 15.17
C PRO A 41 -7.44 11.85 15.44
N PRO A 42 -6.90 12.36 16.57
CA PRO A 42 -5.51 12.12 16.97
C PRO A 42 -5.17 10.65 17.16
N GLY A 43 -6.09 9.85 17.71
CA GLY A 43 -5.86 8.41 17.92
C GLY A 43 -5.72 7.63 16.62
N ARG A 44 -6.52 7.92 15.61
CA ARG A 44 -6.42 7.26 14.28
C ARG A 44 -5.08 7.56 13.62
N ARG A 45 -4.59 8.80 13.71
CA ARG A 45 -3.28 9.16 13.18
C ARG A 45 -2.15 8.37 13.83
N VAL A 46 -2.19 8.18 15.15
CA VAL A 46 -1.19 7.35 15.87
C VAL A 46 -1.21 5.89 15.36
N HIS A 47 -2.39 5.34 15.09
CA HIS A 47 -2.51 4.01 14.48
C HIS A 47 -1.88 3.97 13.08
N CYS A 48 -2.13 4.96 12.23
CA CYS A 48 -1.52 5.02 10.89
C CYS A 48 0.00 5.13 10.96
N LEU A 49 0.55 5.90 11.93
CA LEU A 49 1.99 5.97 12.20
C LEU A 49 2.57 4.63 12.66
N ASN A 50 1.86 3.91 13.53
CA ASN A 50 2.30 2.59 13.99
C ASN A 50 2.26 1.56 12.85
N ASN A 51 1.26 1.59 11.99
CA ASN A 51 1.20 0.77 10.80
C ASN A 51 2.41 1.04 9.88
N LEU A 52 2.68 2.32 9.59
CA LEU A 52 3.86 2.72 8.80
C LEU A 52 5.17 2.26 9.43
N ARG A 53 5.30 2.37 10.76
CA ARG A 53 6.48 1.87 11.47
C ARG A 53 6.64 0.36 11.29
N SER A 54 5.56 -0.41 11.40
CA SER A 54 5.57 -1.87 11.20
C SER A 54 5.96 -2.22 9.76
N ILE A 55 5.41 -1.52 8.76
CA ILE A 55 5.73 -1.67 7.34
C ILE A 55 7.20 -1.34 7.06
N GLY A 56 7.69 -0.21 7.60
CA GLY A 56 9.08 0.21 7.46
C GLY A 56 10.04 -0.82 8.06
N GLN A 57 9.78 -1.26 9.28
CA GLN A 57 10.59 -2.28 9.95
C GLN A 57 10.58 -3.62 9.21
N ALA A 58 9.42 -4.06 8.71
CA ALA A 58 9.29 -5.26 7.90
C ALA A 58 10.14 -5.18 6.61
N SER A 59 10.12 -4.02 5.96
CA SER A 59 10.90 -3.78 4.74
C SER A 59 12.40 -3.72 5.00
N ILE A 60 12.82 -3.12 6.12
CA ILE A 60 14.22 -3.12 6.56
C ILE A 60 14.68 -4.54 6.88
N ASN A 61 13.87 -5.33 7.60
CA ASN A 61 14.18 -6.73 7.90
C ASN A 61 14.31 -7.58 6.61
N TYR A 62 13.44 -7.35 5.64
CA TYR A 62 13.58 -7.94 4.30
C TYR A 62 14.92 -7.54 3.67
N ALA A 63 15.27 -6.25 3.67
CA ALA A 63 16.50 -5.75 3.08
C ALA A 63 17.75 -6.32 3.75
N VAL A 64 17.75 -6.43 5.08
CA VAL A 64 18.85 -7.07 5.82
C VAL A 64 19.00 -8.54 5.44
N GLN A 65 17.90 -9.28 5.28
CA GLN A 65 17.95 -10.71 4.95
C GLN A 65 18.29 -10.96 3.49
N LYS A 66 17.79 -10.14 2.55
CA LYS A 66 17.94 -10.34 1.10
C LYS A 66 19.09 -9.54 0.50
N GLY A 67 19.68 -8.60 1.24
CA GLY A 67 20.72 -7.68 0.76
C GLY A 67 20.17 -6.50 -0.05
N HIS A 68 18.86 -6.38 -0.22
CA HIS A 68 18.21 -5.27 -0.95
C HIS A 68 16.74 -5.13 -0.55
N PHE A 69 16.17 -3.95 -0.75
CA PHE A 69 14.73 -3.72 -0.60
C PHE A 69 13.92 -4.47 -1.66
N PRO A 70 12.65 -4.80 -1.38
CA PRO A 70 11.77 -5.45 -2.36
C PRO A 70 11.52 -4.55 -3.57
N GLY A 71 11.03 -5.14 -4.66
CA GLY A 71 10.53 -4.36 -5.80
C GLY A 71 9.09 -3.90 -5.59
N TYR A 72 8.68 -2.80 -6.22
CA TYR A 72 7.25 -2.45 -6.24
C TYR A 72 6.43 -3.47 -7.03
N THR A 73 7.06 -4.25 -7.90
CA THR A 73 6.50 -5.41 -8.60
C THR A 73 7.51 -6.55 -8.59
N MET A 74 7.08 -7.76 -8.24
CA MET A 74 7.91 -8.94 -8.10
C MET A 74 7.20 -10.19 -8.62
N ASP A 75 7.98 -11.23 -8.90
CA ASP A 75 7.55 -12.54 -9.29
C ASP A 75 7.66 -13.50 -8.10
N PHE A 76 6.58 -14.18 -7.77
CA PHE A 76 6.48 -15.10 -6.63
C PHE A 76 6.30 -16.57 -7.05
N GLY A 77 6.34 -16.88 -8.36
CA GLY A 77 6.22 -18.23 -8.87
C GLY A 77 5.09 -18.40 -9.88
N THR A 78 4.72 -19.64 -10.11
CA THR A 78 3.72 -20.02 -11.12
C THR A 78 2.77 -21.05 -10.54
N PHE A 79 1.49 -20.90 -10.79
CA PHE A 79 0.50 -21.94 -10.55
C PHE A 79 0.21 -22.65 -11.88
N ASP A 80 0.30 -23.99 -11.90
CA ASP A 80 -0.08 -24.82 -13.07
C ASP A 80 -1.33 -25.62 -12.74
N ALA A 81 -2.42 -25.33 -13.45
CA ALA A 81 -3.70 -26.01 -13.30
C ALA A 81 -3.65 -27.49 -13.73
N ASN A 82 -2.63 -27.92 -14.52
CA ASN A 82 -2.50 -29.30 -14.96
C ASN A 82 -1.84 -30.20 -13.91
N ASP A 83 -1.03 -29.62 -13.01
CA ASP A 83 -0.35 -30.36 -11.93
C ASP A 83 -1.25 -30.56 -10.70
N TRP A 84 -2.48 -30.14 -10.80
CA TRP A 84 -3.36 -30.11 -9.66
C TRP A 84 -4.13 -31.42 -9.42
N SER A 85 -3.66 -32.26 -8.54
CA SER A 85 -4.35 -33.49 -8.15
C SER A 85 -4.97 -33.52 -6.74
N ASN A 86 -4.75 -32.50 -5.87
CA ASN A 86 -5.01 -32.71 -4.43
C ASN A 86 -5.54 -31.52 -3.58
N VAL A 87 -6.16 -30.48 -4.14
CA VAL A 87 -6.70 -29.37 -3.28
C VAL A 87 -8.21 -29.20 -3.45
N GLY A 88 -8.97 -30.29 -3.22
CA GLY A 88 -10.41 -30.36 -3.51
C GLY A 88 -11.33 -29.47 -2.68
N ASP A 89 -10.92 -28.97 -1.50
CA ASP A 89 -11.84 -28.33 -0.55
C ASP A 89 -11.68 -26.80 -0.41
N MET A 90 -10.75 -26.19 -1.11
CA MET A 90 -10.48 -24.73 -0.98
C MET A 90 -11.14 -23.85 -2.04
N LEU A 91 -11.95 -24.41 -2.92
CA LEU A 91 -12.53 -23.67 -4.04
C LEU A 91 -14.01 -23.37 -3.86
N PRO A 92 -14.45 -22.22 -4.37
CA PRO A 92 -15.85 -22.05 -4.69
C PRO A 92 -16.26 -23.14 -5.71
N SER A 93 -17.39 -23.81 -5.47
CA SER A 93 -17.86 -24.98 -6.22
C SER A 93 -18.05 -24.76 -7.75
N GLU A 94 -17.88 -23.55 -8.25
CA GLU A 94 -18.08 -23.13 -9.64
C GLU A 94 -16.84 -22.46 -10.27
N ALA A 95 -15.70 -22.41 -9.58
CA ALA A 95 -14.50 -21.77 -10.10
C ALA A 95 -13.68 -22.74 -10.93
N THR A 96 -13.26 -22.31 -12.12
CA THR A 96 -12.32 -23.04 -12.97
C THR A 96 -10.91 -22.53 -12.71
N MET A 97 -9.99 -23.46 -12.53
CA MET A 97 -8.57 -23.14 -12.38
C MET A 97 -7.94 -22.83 -13.71
N VAL A 98 -7.05 -21.87 -13.68
CA VAL A 98 -6.25 -21.46 -14.83
C VAL A 98 -4.80 -21.32 -14.41
N SER A 99 -3.90 -21.83 -15.22
CA SER A 99 -2.47 -21.63 -15.01
C SER A 99 -2.15 -20.15 -15.09
N HIS A 100 -1.35 -19.64 -14.14
CA HIS A 100 -0.99 -18.22 -14.09
C HIS A 100 0.32 -17.99 -13.36
N ARG A 101 0.96 -16.87 -13.71
CA ARG A 101 2.12 -16.35 -12.98
C ARG A 101 1.68 -15.54 -11.79
N LYS A 102 2.36 -15.67 -10.66
CA LYS A 102 2.07 -14.95 -9.42
C LYS A 102 2.90 -13.68 -9.36
N ILE A 103 2.40 -12.63 -9.99
CA ILE A 103 3.03 -11.31 -9.95
C ILE A 103 2.40 -10.51 -8.82
N GLY A 104 3.20 -10.11 -7.85
CA GLY A 104 2.76 -9.38 -6.66
C GLY A 104 3.49 -8.07 -6.44
N THR A 105 3.09 -7.35 -5.40
CA THR A 105 3.64 -6.06 -5.01
C THR A 105 4.70 -6.21 -3.91
N TRP A 106 5.32 -5.09 -3.52
CA TRP A 106 6.23 -5.03 -2.38
C TRP A 106 5.59 -5.55 -1.08
N ILE A 107 4.25 -5.42 -0.93
CA ILE A 107 3.53 -5.91 0.25
C ILE A 107 3.63 -7.43 0.36
N VAL A 108 3.47 -8.17 -0.76
CA VAL A 108 3.62 -9.63 -0.75
C VAL A 108 4.99 -10.03 -0.21
N ALA A 109 6.05 -9.32 -0.60
CA ALA A 109 7.42 -9.62 -0.16
C ALA A 109 7.63 -9.45 1.35
N ILE A 110 6.92 -8.52 1.98
CA ILE A 110 7.07 -8.24 3.42
C ILE A 110 6.04 -8.94 4.31
N LEU A 111 5.08 -9.69 3.76
CA LEU A 111 4.07 -10.43 4.53
C LEU A 111 4.67 -11.28 5.65
N PRO A 112 5.78 -12.03 5.46
CA PRO A 112 6.40 -12.82 6.52
C PRO A 112 6.90 -11.99 7.71
N TYR A 113 7.14 -10.71 7.50
CA TYR A 113 7.70 -9.80 8.52
C TYR A 113 6.63 -8.96 9.23
N VAL A 114 5.35 -9.18 8.88
CA VAL A 114 4.17 -8.58 9.53
C VAL A 114 3.19 -9.64 10.05
N ASP A 115 3.72 -10.81 10.39
CA ASP A 115 2.98 -11.97 10.91
C ASP A 115 1.93 -12.58 9.94
N GLU A 116 2.08 -12.36 8.63
CA GLU A 116 1.19 -12.84 7.57
C GLU A 116 1.82 -13.97 6.74
N GLN A 117 2.56 -14.85 7.40
CA GLN A 117 3.19 -16.02 6.77
C GLN A 117 2.19 -16.92 6.00
N PRO A 118 0.97 -17.22 6.52
CA PRO A 118 0.02 -18.03 5.79
C PRO A 118 -0.41 -17.41 4.46
N THR A 119 -0.62 -16.10 4.43
CA THR A 119 -0.95 -15.34 3.22
C THR A 119 0.21 -15.37 2.22
N TYR A 120 1.46 -15.23 2.70
CA TYR A 120 2.66 -15.32 1.87
C TYR A 120 2.81 -16.69 1.20
N GLU A 121 2.49 -17.77 1.90
CA GLU A 121 2.56 -19.14 1.37
C GLU A 121 1.61 -19.34 0.18
N LEU A 122 0.43 -18.74 0.18
CA LEU A 122 -0.48 -18.77 -0.97
C LEU A 122 0.15 -18.13 -2.23
N TRP A 123 1.00 -17.13 -2.04
CA TRP A 123 1.70 -16.47 -3.14
C TRP A 123 2.92 -17.26 -3.63
N THR A 124 3.60 -17.96 -2.76
CA THR A 124 4.89 -18.60 -3.07
C THR A 124 4.82 -20.11 -3.29
N ASP A 125 3.78 -20.76 -2.81
CA ASP A 125 3.58 -22.19 -3.04
C ASP A 125 2.83 -22.43 -4.36
N ASP A 126 3.45 -23.08 -5.31
CA ASP A 126 2.92 -23.35 -6.66
C ASP A 126 1.61 -24.18 -6.65
N ARG A 127 1.26 -24.79 -5.53
CA ARG A 127 0.01 -25.54 -5.35
C ARG A 127 -1.23 -24.64 -5.18
N PHE A 128 -1.07 -23.38 -4.83
CA PHE A 128 -2.20 -22.48 -4.54
C PHE A 128 -2.40 -21.47 -5.65
N PRO A 129 -3.60 -21.42 -6.27
CA PRO A 129 -3.93 -20.35 -7.21
C PRO A 129 -4.26 -19.05 -6.48
N ILE A 130 -3.81 -17.92 -7.04
CA ILE A 130 -4.21 -16.59 -6.57
C ILE A 130 -5.32 -15.99 -7.46
N VAL A 131 -5.56 -16.55 -8.63
CA VAL A 131 -6.55 -16.11 -9.61
C VAL A 131 -7.39 -17.30 -10.05
N PHE A 132 -8.70 -17.06 -10.24
CA PHE A 132 -9.67 -18.04 -10.73
C PHE A 132 -10.41 -17.51 -11.95
N SER A 133 -10.87 -18.41 -12.83
CA SER A 133 -11.86 -18.12 -13.85
C SER A 133 -13.25 -18.41 -13.29
N SER A 134 -14.20 -17.49 -13.39
CA SER A 134 -15.61 -17.80 -13.06
C SER A 134 -16.23 -18.69 -14.13
N ALA A 135 -17.08 -19.65 -13.71
CA ALA A 135 -17.80 -20.56 -14.61
C ALA A 135 -18.81 -19.86 -15.52
N ASP A 136 -19.20 -18.62 -15.25
CA ASP A 136 -20.06 -17.77 -16.09
C ASP A 136 -19.32 -17.21 -17.31
N SER A 137 -18.72 -18.11 -18.11
CA SER A 137 -17.92 -17.76 -19.28
C SER A 137 -18.68 -17.02 -20.39
N GLU A 138 -20.00 -17.10 -20.44
CA GLU A 138 -20.81 -16.38 -21.44
C GLU A 138 -21.04 -14.92 -21.07
N LYS A 139 -21.18 -14.58 -19.80
CA LYS A 139 -21.24 -13.19 -19.32
C LYS A 139 -19.85 -12.56 -19.23
N SER A 140 -18.83 -13.40 -19.08
CA SER A 140 -17.43 -13.02 -18.88
C SER A 140 -16.74 -12.47 -20.14
N LYS A 141 -17.32 -12.64 -21.34
CA LYS A 141 -16.71 -12.13 -22.59
C LYS A 141 -16.67 -10.61 -22.69
N THR A 142 -17.45 -9.89 -21.90
CA THR A 142 -17.52 -8.43 -21.91
C THR A 142 -17.28 -7.76 -20.55
N GLN A 143 -17.30 -8.53 -19.47
CA GLN A 143 -17.10 -8.02 -18.11
C GLN A 143 -16.24 -9.00 -17.33
N PHE A 144 -14.92 -8.92 -17.48
CA PHE A 144 -14.04 -9.49 -16.48
C PHE A 144 -14.33 -8.73 -15.18
N ALA A 145 -15.08 -9.38 -14.30
CA ALA A 145 -15.24 -8.88 -12.95
C ALA A 145 -13.82 -8.69 -12.39
N VAL A 146 -13.56 -7.50 -11.95
CA VAL A 146 -12.26 -7.04 -11.38
C VAL A 146 -11.81 -7.90 -10.19
N ASP A 147 -12.60 -8.87 -9.77
CA ASP A 147 -12.58 -9.58 -8.50
C ASP A 147 -12.35 -11.09 -8.61
N GLN A 148 -11.62 -11.55 -9.61
CA GLN A 148 -11.26 -12.97 -9.73
C GLN A 148 -9.98 -13.36 -8.97
N TYR A 149 -9.50 -12.52 -8.07
CA TYR A 149 -8.50 -12.94 -7.10
C TYR A 149 -9.13 -13.80 -6.00
N SER A 150 -8.37 -14.79 -5.53
CA SER A 150 -8.73 -15.51 -4.32
C SER A 150 -8.87 -14.53 -3.14
N GLN A 151 -9.99 -14.60 -2.42
CA GLN A 151 -10.19 -13.81 -1.21
C GLN A 151 -9.11 -14.07 -0.14
N PHE A 152 -8.53 -15.27 -0.13
CA PHE A 152 -7.44 -15.63 0.78
C PHE A 152 -6.12 -15.00 0.35
N ALA A 153 -5.82 -14.96 -0.96
CA ALA A 153 -4.65 -14.28 -1.50
C ALA A 153 -4.76 -12.75 -1.51
N ALA A 154 -5.95 -12.22 -1.29
CA ALA A 154 -6.28 -10.80 -1.24
C ALA A 154 -6.89 -10.39 0.13
N ALA A 155 -6.43 -11.01 1.22
CA ALA A 155 -6.95 -10.78 2.55
C ALA A 155 -6.89 -9.31 2.96
N SER A 156 -7.84 -8.88 3.78
CA SER A 156 -7.78 -7.57 4.43
C SER A 156 -6.86 -7.65 5.64
N ILE A 157 -5.74 -6.94 5.58
CA ILE A 157 -4.71 -6.91 6.61
C ILE A 157 -4.67 -5.51 7.20
N ASP A 158 -5.00 -5.38 8.48
CA ASP A 158 -5.17 -4.09 9.15
C ASP A 158 -3.91 -3.22 9.12
N THR A 159 -2.72 -3.85 9.13
CA THR A 159 -1.43 -3.16 9.04
C THR A 159 -1.29 -2.35 7.76
N PHE A 160 -1.92 -2.74 6.66
CA PHE A 160 -1.84 -2.02 5.38
C PHE A 160 -2.96 -1.00 5.19
N ARG A 161 -3.88 -0.86 6.13
CA ARG A 161 -4.96 0.11 6.07
C ARG A 161 -4.81 1.19 7.14
N CYS A 162 -4.81 2.45 6.74
CA CYS A 162 -4.93 3.56 7.68
C CYS A 162 -6.38 3.63 8.21
N PRO A 163 -6.63 3.65 9.54
CA PRO A 163 -7.98 3.77 10.09
C PRO A 163 -8.73 5.05 9.72
N SER A 164 -8.03 6.04 9.18
CA SER A 164 -8.64 7.26 8.63
C SER A 164 -9.04 7.12 7.17
N ASP A 165 -8.66 6.03 6.51
CA ASP A 165 -9.04 5.75 5.12
C ASP A 165 -10.50 5.28 5.08
N THR A 166 -11.36 6.12 4.55
CA THR A 166 -12.81 5.89 4.46
C THR A 166 -13.24 5.21 3.15
N ARG A 167 -12.30 4.90 2.24
CA ARG A 167 -12.63 4.24 0.99
C ARG A 167 -13.24 2.86 1.25
N ASP A 168 -14.28 2.52 0.51
CA ASP A 168 -14.87 1.18 0.53
C ASP A 168 -14.05 0.24 -0.37
N ILE A 169 -13.11 -0.47 0.24
CA ILE A 169 -12.27 -1.47 -0.43
C ILE A 169 -12.54 -2.81 0.24
N SER A 170 -13.25 -3.69 -0.46
CA SER A 170 -13.68 -4.97 0.09
C SER A 170 -12.54 -5.96 0.31
N TRP A 171 -11.50 -5.96 -0.56
CA TRP A 171 -10.37 -6.90 -0.47
C TRP A 171 -9.04 -6.19 -0.71
N GLY A 172 -8.01 -6.63 0.02
CA GLY A 172 -6.65 -6.16 -0.15
C GLY A 172 -6.48 -4.65 0.06
N ALA A 173 -7.26 -4.06 0.97
CA ALA A 173 -7.19 -2.63 1.23
C ALA A 173 -5.76 -2.19 1.54
N ASN A 174 -5.35 -1.07 0.94
CA ASN A 174 -4.02 -0.50 1.11
C ASN A 174 -4.11 1.03 1.10
N SER A 175 -3.45 1.66 2.06
CA SER A 175 -3.38 3.12 2.22
C SER A 175 -1.96 3.65 2.10
N TYR A 176 -0.99 2.81 1.73
CA TYR A 176 0.44 3.15 1.74
C TYR A 176 1.08 2.86 0.39
N ALA A 177 2.05 3.67 0.01
CA ALA A 177 2.82 3.52 -1.21
C ALA A 177 4.31 3.62 -0.94
N CYS A 178 5.11 2.86 -1.67
CA CYS A 178 6.56 2.81 -1.53
C CYS A 178 7.25 3.88 -2.39
N ASN A 179 8.48 4.25 -2.04
CA ASN A 179 9.32 5.15 -2.82
C ASN A 179 9.75 4.49 -4.15
N ALA A 180 9.01 4.73 -5.22
CA ALA A 180 9.27 4.19 -6.55
C ALA A 180 10.10 5.14 -7.45
N GLY A 181 10.57 6.25 -6.89
CA GLY A 181 11.56 7.12 -7.51
C GLY A 181 11.03 8.06 -8.58
N MET A 182 11.77 8.23 -9.67
CA MET A 182 11.53 9.23 -10.69
C MET A 182 10.38 8.89 -11.64
N TYR A 183 9.53 9.87 -11.96
CA TYR A 183 8.65 9.81 -13.12
C TYR A 183 9.45 9.92 -14.43
N HIS A 184 9.31 8.96 -15.33
CA HIS A 184 10.17 8.82 -16.50
C HIS A 184 9.73 9.60 -17.75
N ALA A 185 8.48 9.98 -17.85
CA ALA A 185 7.92 10.58 -19.08
C ALA A 185 7.79 12.10 -19.02
N SER A 186 8.53 12.79 -18.16
CA SER A 186 8.54 14.25 -18.10
C SER A 186 8.98 14.85 -19.44
N PRO A 187 8.31 15.89 -19.95
CA PRO A 187 8.69 16.56 -21.20
C PRO A 187 10.06 17.23 -21.14
N VAL A 188 10.53 17.58 -19.94
CA VAL A 188 11.88 18.18 -19.71
C VAL A 188 12.59 17.35 -18.63
N GLY A 189 13.85 17.00 -18.89
CA GLY A 189 14.64 16.18 -17.97
C GLY A 189 14.16 14.74 -17.82
N GLY A 190 13.15 14.30 -18.59
CA GLY A 190 12.66 12.93 -18.58
C GLY A 190 13.69 11.95 -19.11
N VAL A 191 13.74 10.77 -18.49
CA VAL A 191 14.61 9.67 -18.87
C VAL A 191 13.75 8.47 -19.28
N SER A 192 14.36 7.49 -19.97
CA SER A 192 13.64 6.26 -20.28
C SER A 192 13.21 5.54 -19.00
N PHE A 193 12.16 4.71 -19.10
CA PHE A 193 11.68 3.91 -17.96
C PHE A 193 12.81 3.12 -17.27
N ALA A 194 13.68 2.48 -18.07
CA ALA A 194 14.84 1.76 -17.56
C ALA A 194 15.80 2.65 -16.78
N LYS A 195 16.10 3.84 -17.34
CA LYS A 195 17.06 4.78 -16.76
C LYS A 195 16.52 5.43 -15.48
N SER A 196 15.21 5.68 -15.40
CA SER A 196 14.57 6.25 -14.20
C SER A 196 14.66 5.35 -12.98
N MET A 197 14.86 4.04 -13.18
CA MET A 197 15.06 3.04 -12.12
C MET A 197 16.54 2.90 -11.75
N SER A 198 17.24 3.99 -11.46
CA SER A 198 18.60 3.95 -10.91
C SER A 198 18.56 3.78 -9.39
N THR A 199 19.68 3.33 -8.79
CA THR A 199 19.85 3.28 -7.34
C THR A 199 19.78 4.67 -6.69
N ALA A 200 19.96 5.72 -7.45
CA ALA A 200 19.96 7.10 -6.98
C ALA A 200 18.57 7.76 -7.00
N ASN A 201 17.66 7.30 -7.87
CA ASN A 201 16.36 7.95 -8.11
C ASN A 201 15.24 7.48 -7.19
N GLY A 202 15.37 6.32 -6.57
CA GLY A 202 14.36 5.73 -5.68
C GLY A 202 14.79 4.39 -5.12
N VAL A 203 14.07 3.92 -4.10
CA VAL A 203 14.44 2.69 -3.35
C VAL A 203 13.82 1.44 -3.97
N PHE A 204 12.55 1.50 -4.37
CA PHE A 204 11.80 0.33 -4.86
C PHE A 204 11.74 0.34 -6.38
N ASN A 205 12.33 -0.66 -7.01
CA ASN A 205 12.37 -0.79 -8.47
C ASN A 205 11.48 -1.94 -8.97
N ASN A 206 11.19 -1.98 -10.28
CA ASN A 206 10.55 -3.12 -10.91
C ASN A 206 11.50 -4.34 -10.89
N LYS A 207 11.02 -5.47 -10.37
CA LYS A 207 11.76 -6.76 -10.34
C LYS A 207 11.13 -7.82 -11.23
N PHE A 208 10.07 -7.50 -11.94
CA PHE A 208 9.42 -8.41 -12.86
C PHE A 208 9.82 -8.10 -14.31
N ALA A 209 10.42 -9.08 -14.99
CA ALA A 209 10.71 -9.04 -16.42
C ALA A 209 9.51 -9.61 -17.20
N GLY A 210 8.83 -8.76 -17.98
CA GLY A 210 7.68 -9.15 -18.79
C GLY A 210 7.49 -8.21 -19.96
N LEU A 211 6.33 -8.27 -20.61
CA LEU A 211 5.98 -7.38 -21.69
C LEU A 211 4.93 -6.35 -21.24
N ASP A 212 4.94 -5.17 -21.82
CA ASP A 212 3.87 -4.21 -21.67
C ASP A 212 2.67 -4.55 -22.58
N GLN A 213 1.61 -3.76 -22.50
CA GLN A 213 0.38 -3.96 -23.28
C GLN A 213 0.62 -3.90 -24.81
N ASN A 214 1.74 -3.34 -25.26
CA ASN A 214 2.14 -3.22 -26.66
C ASN A 214 3.11 -4.33 -27.09
N GLY A 215 3.40 -5.30 -26.21
CA GLY A 215 4.35 -6.36 -26.48
C GLY A 215 5.82 -5.95 -26.38
N LYS A 216 6.11 -4.80 -25.74
CA LYS A 216 7.46 -4.31 -25.53
C LYS A 216 7.98 -4.79 -24.16
N ALA A 217 9.23 -5.27 -24.13
CA ALA A 217 9.88 -5.70 -22.90
C ALA A 217 9.92 -4.56 -21.86
N VAL A 218 9.44 -4.86 -20.64
CA VAL A 218 9.52 -3.97 -19.48
C VAL A 218 10.85 -4.20 -18.78
N ALA A 219 11.62 -3.12 -18.62
CA ALA A 219 12.91 -3.20 -17.97
C ALA A 219 12.76 -3.49 -16.47
N THR A 220 13.68 -4.29 -15.93
CA THR A 220 13.88 -4.44 -14.50
C THR A 220 14.90 -3.43 -14.01
N GLY A 221 14.70 -2.90 -12.80
CA GLY A 221 15.63 -1.98 -12.15
C GLY A 221 16.68 -2.69 -11.29
N PRO A 222 17.73 -1.97 -10.88
CA PRO A 222 18.77 -2.49 -10.00
C PRO A 222 18.22 -2.84 -8.61
N ASN A 223 18.95 -3.68 -7.89
CA ASN A 223 18.75 -3.86 -6.46
C ASN A 223 19.25 -2.61 -5.73
N VAL A 224 18.49 -2.17 -4.74
CA VAL A 224 18.88 -1.08 -3.83
C VAL A 224 19.00 -1.67 -2.44
N GLY A 225 20.20 -1.68 -1.90
CA GLY A 225 20.49 -2.10 -0.54
C GLY A 225 20.50 -0.93 0.44
N ILE A 226 20.68 -1.24 1.72
CA ILE A 226 20.81 -0.20 2.76
C ILE A 226 22.08 0.64 2.51
N ASP A 227 23.15 0.02 2.01
CA ASP A 227 24.43 0.69 1.73
C ASP A 227 24.38 1.64 0.51
N ASP A 228 23.37 1.49 -0.36
CA ASP A 228 23.15 2.38 -1.50
C ASP A 228 22.50 3.71 -1.09
N ILE A 229 21.99 3.81 0.14
CA ILE A 229 21.36 5.01 0.69
C ILE A 229 22.44 5.91 1.29
N THR A 230 23.05 6.75 0.47
CA THR A 230 24.20 7.59 0.86
C THR A 230 23.81 8.92 1.47
N ASP A 231 22.60 9.42 1.22
CA ASP A 231 22.10 10.71 1.75
C ASP A 231 21.70 10.59 3.23
N GLY A 232 21.67 9.36 3.75
CA GLY A 232 21.34 9.05 5.13
C GLY A 232 19.99 8.35 5.28
N LEU A 233 19.98 7.32 6.11
CA LEU A 233 18.78 6.50 6.35
C LEU A 233 17.62 7.29 6.96
N SER A 234 17.93 8.28 7.80
CA SER A 234 16.90 9.16 8.41
C SER A 234 16.34 10.20 7.46
N GLN A 235 16.93 10.39 6.29
CA GLN A 235 16.52 11.38 5.29
C GLN A 235 15.89 10.75 4.04
N THR A 236 15.97 9.42 3.89
CA THR A 236 15.41 8.72 2.74
C THR A 236 14.07 8.07 3.10
N LEU A 237 13.02 8.49 2.40
CA LEU A 237 11.67 7.97 2.53
C LEU A 237 11.59 6.52 2.03
N LEU A 238 10.98 5.61 2.80
CA LEU A 238 10.59 4.29 2.32
C LEU A 238 9.13 4.25 1.88
N PHE A 239 8.22 4.70 2.76
CA PHE A 239 6.78 4.67 2.50
C PHE A 239 6.10 5.93 3.05
N ALA A 240 5.02 6.32 2.38
CA ALA A 240 4.08 7.29 2.94
C ALA A 240 2.63 6.88 2.63
N GLU A 241 1.69 7.57 3.27
CA GLU A 241 0.28 7.43 2.97
C GLU A 241 -0.01 7.87 1.53
N ASN A 242 -0.88 7.13 0.84
CA ASN A 242 -1.45 7.50 -0.45
C ASN A 242 -2.91 7.09 -0.51
N MET A 243 -3.82 8.07 -0.53
CA MET A 243 -5.27 7.86 -0.66
C MET A 243 -5.67 7.17 -1.96
N ASN A 244 -4.82 7.23 -2.98
CA ASN A 244 -5.06 6.63 -4.28
C ASN A 244 -4.38 5.26 -4.44
N ALA A 245 -3.65 4.77 -3.41
CA ALA A 245 -3.01 3.46 -3.45
C ALA A 245 -4.00 2.35 -3.83
N ARG A 246 -3.61 1.49 -4.76
CA ARG A 246 -4.43 0.37 -5.23
C ARG A 246 -4.39 -0.78 -4.21
N PRO A 247 -5.37 -1.69 -4.23
CA PRO A 247 -5.34 -2.88 -3.40
C PRO A 247 -4.00 -3.61 -3.50
N TRP A 248 -3.47 -4.07 -2.37
CA TRP A 248 -2.09 -4.55 -2.27
C TRP A 248 -1.78 -5.79 -3.12
N HIS A 249 -2.78 -6.62 -3.40
CA HIS A 249 -2.66 -7.83 -4.21
C HIS A 249 -2.61 -7.56 -5.73
N ARG A 250 -2.89 -6.32 -6.14
CA ARG A 250 -2.96 -5.96 -7.57
C ARG A 250 -1.67 -5.32 -8.06
N VAL A 251 -1.15 -5.85 -9.14
CA VAL A 251 -0.05 -5.26 -9.86
C VAL A 251 -0.58 -4.17 -10.78
N GLY A 252 -0.63 -2.95 -10.29
CA GLY A 252 -1.09 -1.80 -11.04
C GLY A 252 -2.57 -1.88 -11.43
N PHE A 253 -2.82 -1.61 -12.70
CA PHE A 253 -4.16 -1.59 -13.30
C PHE A 253 -4.46 -2.87 -14.08
N ALA A 254 -3.59 -3.89 -13.99
CA ALA A 254 -3.75 -5.14 -14.70
C ALA A 254 -5.08 -5.81 -14.35
N ASN A 255 -5.69 -6.37 -15.35
CA ASN A 255 -6.75 -7.34 -15.18
C ASN A 255 -6.11 -8.67 -14.74
N PRO A 256 -6.74 -9.48 -13.86
CA PRO A 256 -6.25 -10.82 -13.52
C PRO A 256 -5.91 -11.70 -14.72
N LYS A 257 -6.61 -11.56 -15.84
CA LYS A 257 -6.29 -12.30 -17.06
C LYS A 257 -4.90 -12.03 -17.63
N ASP A 258 -4.32 -10.87 -17.33
CA ASP A 258 -2.98 -10.51 -17.79
C ASP A 258 -1.88 -11.31 -17.04
N LEU A 259 -2.25 -11.98 -15.96
CA LEU A 259 -1.42 -12.90 -15.19
C LEU A 259 -1.49 -14.35 -15.71
N LEU A 260 -2.44 -14.65 -16.63
CA LEU A 260 -2.55 -15.99 -17.17
C LEU A 260 -1.34 -16.32 -18.04
N VAL A 261 -0.79 -17.51 -17.85
CA VAL A 261 0.27 -18.03 -18.71
C VAL A 261 -0.32 -18.26 -20.10
N PRO A 262 0.22 -17.66 -21.16
CA PRO A 262 -0.22 -17.94 -22.51
C PRO A 262 -0.04 -19.42 -22.84
N ALA A 263 -0.93 -20.00 -23.66
CA ALA A 263 -0.89 -21.41 -24.04
C ALA A 263 0.41 -21.82 -24.75
N ASP A 264 1.11 -20.86 -25.33
CA ASP A 264 2.38 -21.03 -26.04
C ASP A 264 3.62 -20.71 -25.20
N ASN A 265 3.44 -20.45 -23.88
CA ASN A 265 4.51 -20.05 -22.95
C ASN A 265 5.24 -18.76 -23.36
N SER A 266 4.75 -17.99 -24.33
CA SER A 266 5.59 -17.00 -24.98
C SER A 266 5.63 -15.68 -24.25
N GLU A 267 4.58 -15.22 -23.52
CA GLU A 267 4.67 -13.83 -23.11
C GLU A 267 3.63 -13.40 -22.07
N ILE A 268 4.11 -13.19 -20.84
CA ILE A 268 3.30 -12.63 -19.77
C ILE A 268 3.28 -11.10 -19.92
N ARG A 269 2.10 -10.53 -20.07
CA ARG A 269 1.91 -9.10 -20.15
C ARG A 269 1.50 -8.52 -18.81
N TYR A 270 2.11 -7.41 -18.44
CA TYR A 270 1.69 -6.66 -17.27
C TYR A 270 1.77 -5.14 -17.54
N PRO A 271 0.97 -4.31 -16.83
CA PRO A 271 0.94 -2.89 -17.11
C PRO A 271 2.19 -2.16 -16.57
N THR A 272 2.71 -1.24 -17.38
CA THR A 272 3.79 -0.33 -16.96
C THR A 272 3.37 0.62 -15.84
N GLY A 273 2.06 0.77 -15.61
CA GLY A 273 1.49 1.58 -14.53
C GLY A 273 1.64 1.02 -13.11
N ALA A 274 2.23 -0.17 -12.94
CA ALA A 274 2.46 -0.78 -11.62
C ALA A 274 3.25 0.13 -10.66
N ARG A 275 4.22 0.88 -11.18
CA ARG A 275 5.00 1.86 -10.43
C ARG A 275 4.11 2.86 -9.70
N TYR A 276 3.10 3.38 -10.37
CA TYR A 276 2.25 4.46 -9.84
C TYR A 276 1.16 3.92 -8.91
N ALA A 277 0.66 2.73 -9.21
CA ALA A 277 -0.43 2.12 -8.44
C ALA A 277 -0.02 1.75 -7.01
N GLN A 278 1.28 1.45 -6.80
CA GLN A 278 1.84 0.98 -5.53
C GLN A 278 2.99 1.85 -5.02
N GLY A 279 3.36 2.89 -5.78
CA GLY A 279 4.53 3.70 -5.48
C GLY A 279 4.25 5.20 -5.46
N LEU A 280 5.21 5.90 -4.89
CA LEU A 280 5.31 7.35 -4.90
C LEU A 280 6.40 7.73 -5.89
N VAL A 281 6.16 8.76 -6.68
CA VAL A 281 7.14 9.26 -7.64
C VAL A 281 7.35 10.75 -7.48
N TRP A 282 8.57 11.19 -7.81
CA TRP A 282 8.86 12.59 -7.99
C TRP A 282 8.96 12.93 -9.49
N HIS A 283 8.57 14.15 -9.86
CA HIS A 283 8.60 14.68 -11.21
C HIS A 283 9.79 15.61 -11.38
N TYR A 284 10.32 15.71 -12.62
CA TYR A 284 11.39 16.64 -12.96
C TYR A 284 10.82 18.07 -13.04
N GLU A 285 10.59 18.67 -11.89
CA GLU A 285 9.95 19.98 -11.70
C GLU A 285 10.70 20.78 -10.64
N HIS A 286 10.58 22.13 -10.69
CA HIS A 286 11.27 23.03 -9.78
C HIS A 286 10.46 24.30 -9.50
N ASP A 287 10.27 24.67 -8.25
CA ASP A 287 9.47 25.84 -7.86
C ASP A 287 10.07 27.19 -8.34
N GLY A 288 11.35 27.27 -8.57
CA GLY A 288 12.03 28.48 -9.04
C GLY A 288 12.30 28.55 -10.54
N GLY A 289 11.92 27.54 -11.31
CA GLY A 289 12.19 27.48 -12.76
C GLY A 289 13.68 27.43 -13.11
N ALA A 290 14.55 27.05 -12.18
CA ALA A 290 15.98 26.91 -12.41
C ALA A 290 16.27 25.72 -13.34
N GLY A 291 17.38 25.79 -14.08
CA GLY A 291 17.86 24.69 -14.91
C GLY A 291 16.94 24.27 -16.08
N GLY A 292 15.90 25.04 -16.41
CA GLY A 292 14.95 24.69 -17.48
C GLY A 292 13.90 23.66 -17.08
N ALA A 293 13.83 23.26 -15.83
CA ALA A 293 12.76 22.41 -15.31
C ALA A 293 11.41 23.13 -15.34
N PRO A 294 10.30 22.43 -15.61
CA PRO A 294 8.96 23.02 -15.52
C PRO A 294 8.62 23.38 -14.07
N LYS A 295 7.69 24.32 -13.90
CA LYS A 295 7.17 24.67 -12.59
C LYS A 295 6.37 23.50 -12.02
N VAL A 296 6.49 23.25 -10.71
CA VAL A 296 5.76 22.19 -10.02
C VAL A 296 4.26 22.34 -10.22
N ALA A 297 3.64 21.29 -10.73
CA ALA A 297 2.19 21.21 -10.80
C ALA A 297 1.59 20.96 -9.40
N ASP A 298 0.47 21.63 -9.08
CA ASP A 298 -0.14 21.51 -7.77
C ASP A 298 -0.51 20.06 -7.43
N VAL A 299 -0.92 19.26 -8.42
CA VAL A 299 -1.27 17.83 -8.24
C VAL A 299 -0.08 16.97 -7.80
N HIS A 300 1.15 17.36 -8.08
CA HIS A 300 2.35 16.58 -7.72
C HIS A 300 2.85 16.84 -6.29
N ARG A 301 2.27 17.84 -5.61
CA ARG A 301 2.61 18.18 -4.22
C ARG A 301 1.97 17.21 -3.23
N VAL A 302 2.50 17.17 -2.04
CA VAL A 302 1.88 16.43 -0.91
C VAL A 302 0.45 16.94 -0.70
N ASN A 303 -0.52 16.02 -0.71
CA ASN A 303 -1.96 16.31 -0.70
C ASN A 303 -2.42 17.23 -1.86
N GLY A 304 -1.66 17.32 -2.93
CA GLY A 304 -2.03 18.14 -4.09
C GLY A 304 -3.24 17.58 -4.83
N VAL A 305 -4.05 18.47 -5.40
CA VAL A 305 -5.23 18.10 -6.23
C VAL A 305 -5.21 18.91 -7.52
N PRO A 306 -5.76 18.39 -8.63
CA PRO A 306 -6.00 19.17 -9.82
C PRO A 306 -6.91 20.37 -9.53
N VAL A 307 -6.72 21.45 -10.27
CA VAL A 307 -7.52 22.66 -10.09
C VAL A 307 -9.01 22.37 -10.31
N GLY A 308 -9.83 22.65 -9.30
CA GLY A 308 -11.28 22.47 -9.34
C GLY A 308 -11.77 21.08 -8.93
N GLU A 309 -10.90 20.20 -8.51
CA GLU A 309 -11.24 18.86 -8.00
C GLU A 309 -11.04 18.76 -6.49
N GLN A 310 -11.68 17.76 -5.87
CA GLN A 310 -11.48 17.42 -4.47
C GLN A 310 -10.73 16.08 -4.37
N MET A 311 -9.94 15.92 -3.33
CA MET A 311 -9.08 14.75 -3.16
C MET A 311 -9.88 13.44 -3.05
N ASP A 312 -11.03 13.48 -2.40
CA ASP A 312 -11.88 12.30 -2.15
C ASP A 312 -12.53 11.75 -3.45
N ASP A 313 -12.66 12.59 -4.47
CA ASP A 313 -13.34 12.27 -5.72
C ASP A 313 -12.38 11.83 -6.86
N LEU A 314 -11.09 11.65 -6.55
CA LEU A 314 -10.04 11.34 -7.54
C LEU A 314 -9.69 9.83 -7.59
N PRO A 315 -10.45 9.01 -8.33
CA PRO A 315 -10.03 7.62 -8.53
C PRO A 315 -8.77 7.55 -9.40
N MET A 316 -7.76 6.83 -8.95
CA MET A 316 -6.57 6.58 -9.76
C MET A 316 -6.92 5.66 -10.93
N THR A 317 -6.65 6.14 -12.14
CA THR A 317 -6.81 5.45 -13.42
C THR A 317 -5.46 5.35 -14.15
N PRO A 318 -5.32 4.52 -15.20
CA PRO A 318 -4.08 4.51 -15.98
C PRO A 318 -3.68 5.87 -16.56
N ALA A 319 -4.63 6.76 -16.80
CA ALA A 319 -4.40 8.07 -17.42
C ALA A 319 -3.83 9.11 -16.45
N ASN A 320 -4.23 9.06 -15.17
CA ASN A 320 -3.82 10.01 -14.14
C ASN A 320 -2.90 9.40 -13.07
N ALA A 321 -2.51 8.15 -13.23
CA ALA A 321 -1.80 7.40 -12.20
C ALA A 321 -0.47 8.06 -11.82
N ALA A 322 0.26 8.60 -12.78
CA ALA A 322 1.53 9.26 -12.53
C ALA A 322 1.36 10.52 -11.67
N ASP A 323 0.30 11.29 -11.90
CA ASP A 323 0.00 12.53 -11.17
C ASP A 323 -0.48 12.22 -9.75
N LEU A 324 -1.18 11.10 -9.55
CA LEU A 324 -1.71 10.67 -8.25
C LEU A 324 -0.74 9.78 -7.45
N ALA A 325 0.40 9.41 -8.02
CA ALA A 325 1.45 8.65 -7.33
C ALA A 325 2.30 9.56 -6.43
N ARG A 326 1.67 10.29 -5.55
CA ARG A 326 2.25 11.21 -4.58
C ARG A 326 1.72 10.95 -3.18
N PRO A 327 2.40 11.40 -2.12
CA PRO A 327 1.88 11.30 -0.76
C PRO A 327 0.56 12.05 -0.62
N SER A 328 -0.46 11.36 -0.11
CA SER A 328 -1.75 11.94 0.18
C SER A 328 -2.47 11.20 1.31
N SER A 329 -3.22 11.91 2.14
CA SER A 329 -3.87 11.32 3.30
C SER A 329 -5.18 12.02 3.67
N PHE A 330 -5.99 11.34 4.48
CA PHE A 330 -7.18 11.90 5.14
C PHE A 330 -6.82 12.71 6.41
N HIS A 331 -5.52 12.92 6.69
CA HIS A 331 -5.08 13.71 7.84
C HIS A 331 -4.96 15.18 7.49
N ALA A 332 -5.36 16.03 8.43
CA ALA A 332 -5.15 17.48 8.27
C ALA A 332 -3.63 17.79 8.24
N ASN A 333 -3.27 18.74 7.39
CA ASN A 333 -1.96 19.38 7.31
C ASN A 333 -0.80 18.55 6.75
N GLY A 334 -0.98 17.31 6.34
CA GLY A 334 0.12 16.53 5.77
C GLY A 334 -0.13 15.03 5.74
N VAL A 335 0.91 14.27 5.50
CA VAL A 335 0.91 12.80 5.40
C VAL A 335 1.88 12.19 6.39
N ASN A 336 1.55 11.02 6.92
CA ASN A 336 2.50 10.25 7.69
C ASN A 336 3.44 9.50 6.74
N ALA A 337 4.71 9.42 7.14
CA ALA A 337 5.76 8.78 6.36
C ALA A 337 6.69 7.98 7.27
N VAL A 338 7.37 6.96 6.71
CA VAL A 338 8.43 6.19 7.36
C VAL A 338 9.70 6.24 6.52
N PHE A 339 10.83 6.44 7.20
CA PHE A 339 12.15 6.60 6.62
C PHE A 339 12.99 5.30 6.71
N ALA A 340 14.12 5.26 6.04
CA ALA A 340 14.95 4.06 5.94
C ALA A 340 15.63 3.66 7.28
N ASP A 341 15.63 4.54 8.27
CA ASP A 341 16.04 4.24 9.66
C ASP A 341 14.89 3.69 10.52
N GLY A 342 13.66 3.56 9.96
CA GLY A 342 12.45 3.15 10.67
C GLY A 342 11.76 4.27 11.46
N SER A 343 12.28 5.50 11.44
CA SER A 343 11.61 6.66 12.04
C SER A 343 10.35 7.04 11.26
N THR A 344 9.32 7.49 11.98
CA THR A 344 8.07 7.96 11.36
C THR A 344 7.87 9.44 11.64
N ARG A 345 7.52 10.21 10.61
CA ARG A 345 7.35 11.67 10.69
C ARG A 345 6.12 12.11 9.89
N LEU A 346 5.64 13.32 10.19
CA LEU A 346 4.67 14.02 9.35
C LEU A 346 5.42 14.82 8.29
N ILE A 347 5.03 14.67 7.03
CA ILE A 347 5.44 15.56 5.95
C ILE A 347 4.26 16.51 5.70
N THR A 348 4.49 17.81 5.88
CA THR A 348 3.43 18.82 5.72
C THR A 348 3.04 19.01 4.25
N SER A 349 1.79 19.42 4.01
CA SER A 349 1.31 19.74 2.65
C SER A 349 2.02 20.97 2.03
N THR A 350 2.71 21.76 2.85
CA THR A 350 3.45 22.96 2.44
C THR A 350 4.94 22.72 2.23
N VAL A 351 5.39 21.47 2.29
CA VAL A 351 6.80 21.12 2.08
C VAL A 351 7.29 21.63 0.72
N ASP A 352 8.49 22.21 0.70
CA ASP A 352 9.16 22.58 -0.55
C ASP A 352 9.36 21.34 -1.43
N TYR A 353 9.01 21.45 -2.71
CA TYR A 353 9.07 20.30 -3.62
C TYR A 353 10.49 19.76 -3.81
N ARG A 354 11.52 20.58 -3.65
CA ARG A 354 12.93 20.14 -3.64
C ARG A 354 13.23 19.23 -2.45
N VAL A 355 12.66 19.53 -1.27
CA VAL A 355 12.75 18.64 -0.11
C VAL A 355 12.06 17.32 -0.41
N TYR A 356 10.84 17.36 -1.01
CA TYR A 356 10.13 16.14 -1.42
C TYR A 356 10.96 15.30 -2.40
N GLN A 357 11.60 15.91 -3.40
CA GLN A 357 12.51 15.21 -4.32
C GLN A 357 13.71 14.61 -3.56
N ALA A 358 14.34 15.38 -2.69
CA ALA A 358 15.52 14.95 -1.95
C ALA A 358 15.25 13.78 -1.00
N ILE A 359 14.10 13.74 -0.31
CA ILE A 359 13.76 12.60 0.55
C ILE A 359 13.40 11.33 -0.23
N LEU A 360 13.05 11.44 -1.50
CA LEU A 360 12.79 10.28 -2.37
C LEU A 360 14.04 9.74 -3.05
N THR A 361 15.13 10.50 -3.10
CA THR A 361 16.40 10.09 -3.72
C THR A 361 17.35 9.51 -2.67
N PRO A 362 17.75 8.21 -2.79
CA PRO A 362 18.72 7.59 -1.88
C PRO A 362 20.14 8.13 -2.02
N ASN A 363 20.45 8.73 -3.19
CA ASN A 363 21.74 9.34 -3.52
C ASN A 363 21.48 10.55 -4.43
N GLY A 364 21.15 11.68 -3.81
CA GLY A 364 20.76 12.91 -4.50
C GLY A 364 21.82 13.42 -5.46
N GLU A 365 23.10 13.35 -5.08
CA GLU A 365 24.21 13.81 -5.92
C GLU A 365 24.28 13.07 -7.28
N GLN A 366 23.93 11.78 -7.29
CA GLN A 366 23.93 10.95 -8.51
C GLN A 366 22.53 10.80 -9.14
N SER A 367 21.53 11.43 -8.57
CA SER A 367 20.15 11.37 -9.07
C SER A 367 19.95 12.24 -10.30
N ASP A 368 18.86 11.98 -11.01
CA ASP A 368 18.41 12.84 -12.12
C ASP A 368 17.55 14.03 -11.62
N CYS A 369 17.60 14.40 -10.34
CA CYS A 369 16.88 15.56 -9.79
C CYS A 369 17.35 16.87 -10.44
N PRO A 370 16.45 17.87 -10.58
CA PRO A 370 16.84 19.20 -11.08
C PRO A 370 17.92 19.88 -10.21
N ASP A 371 17.90 19.65 -8.91
CA ASP A 371 18.85 20.18 -7.92
C ASP A 371 19.54 19.04 -7.16
N PRO A 372 20.44 18.28 -7.78
CA PRO A 372 21.01 17.07 -7.17
C PRO A 372 21.88 17.35 -5.93
N ASN A 373 22.38 18.56 -5.76
CA ASN A 373 23.18 19.00 -4.61
C ASN A 373 22.34 19.75 -3.54
N TYR A 374 21.02 19.67 -3.61
CA TYR A 374 20.18 20.35 -2.65
C TYR A 374 20.29 19.67 -1.26
N VAL A 375 20.81 20.42 -0.31
CA VAL A 375 20.88 20.02 1.11
C VAL A 375 19.80 20.75 1.86
N PHE A 376 18.87 20.01 2.47
CA PHE A 376 17.84 20.56 3.33
C PHE A 376 18.25 20.46 4.80
N SER A 377 17.87 21.45 5.60
CA SER A 377 17.92 21.36 7.05
C SER A 377 16.82 20.37 7.53
N GLU A 378 17.03 19.68 8.64
CA GLU A 378 16.17 18.60 9.14
C GLU A 378 14.71 19.00 9.44
N ASP A 379 14.35 20.26 9.27
CA ASP A 379 13.03 20.83 9.61
C ASP A 379 12.11 20.82 8.38
N PHE A 380 11.52 19.66 8.07
CA PHE A 380 10.38 19.56 7.15
C PHE A 380 9.05 19.24 7.89
N GLU A 381 9.02 19.47 9.19
CA GLU A 381 7.82 19.42 10.03
C GLU A 381 6.94 20.67 9.88
#